data_c6a9d6d64a8595250ed97a06ecf710f3
#
_entry.id   c6a9d6d64a8595250ed97a06ecf710f3
#
_cell.length_a   1.000
_cell.length_b   1.000
_cell.length_c   1.000
_cell.angle_alpha   90.00
_cell.angle_beta   90.00
_cell.angle_gamma   90.00
#
_symmetry.space_group_name_H-M   'P 1'
#
loop_
_entity.id
_entity.type
_entity.pdbx_description
1 polymer ?
#
loop_
_entity_poly.entity_id
_entity_poly.type
_entity_poly.pdbx_seq_one_letter_code
_entity_poly.pdbx_strand_id
1 'polypeptide(L)'
;MLLVVLAHSCADDLANRQPTLKWGVVNSIVIVTEIAVPLFFMISGAMVLNSRKTYDLKYLFKHRLVRVVVPFLLWSVVSAYLARAMSGPVDMGDFTNTLLMMYHKPVLIAYWFMYPLIALYLLSPFLKAIADKIDDKMLMYLLILWVIIDIALPTLTTTTPKNIGVYFNSFDLGRVVVSKDIGYFFIGYRISKIDKHTLKLNMNILIAAVLMAINILISFISLKPSLQFLNTIANINTPIIAALVFMLFKRFETSYGKGFARVIELIAPLTYGVYLVHGLSIQVVMKYYVNANFLYVFVLATVLSLLVILILSKIPVVKRLFT
;
A
#
# COMPACT_ATOMS: atom_id res chain seq x y z
N MET A 1 -6.27 0.28 5.01
CA MET A 1 -5.66 -0.44 6.13
C MET A 1 -6.22 -1.86 6.24
N LEU A 2 -7.53 -2.10 6.44
CA LEU A 2 -8.09 -3.46 6.57
C LEU A 2 -7.73 -4.40 5.41
N LEU A 3 -7.77 -3.91 4.17
CA LEU A 3 -7.34 -4.70 3.00
C LEU A 3 -5.87 -5.16 3.09
N VAL A 4 -4.98 -4.32 3.64
CA VAL A 4 -3.57 -4.68 3.84
C VAL A 4 -3.43 -5.80 4.88
N VAL A 5 -4.14 -5.69 6.02
CA VAL A 5 -4.14 -6.74 7.03
C VAL A 5 -4.67 -8.05 6.45
N LEU A 6 -5.76 -7.99 5.68
CA LEU A 6 -6.35 -9.15 5.02
C LEU A 6 -5.36 -9.80 4.04
N ALA A 7 -4.69 -9.01 3.19
CA ALA A 7 -3.68 -9.52 2.26
C ALA A 7 -2.56 -10.28 2.98
N HIS A 8 -2.02 -9.70 4.06
CA HIS A 8 -0.94 -10.34 4.83
C HIS A 8 -1.42 -11.55 5.64
N SER A 9 -2.69 -11.59 6.06
CA SER A 9 -3.28 -12.77 6.70
C SER A 9 -3.45 -13.96 5.75
N CYS A 10 -3.49 -13.71 4.44
CA CYS A 10 -3.60 -14.72 3.39
C CYS A 10 -2.24 -15.28 2.93
N ALA A 11 -1.11 -14.74 3.40
CA ALA A 11 0.22 -15.01 2.83
C ALA A 11 0.62 -16.49 2.85
N ASP A 12 0.37 -17.19 3.96
CA ASP A 12 0.73 -18.60 4.10
C ASP A 12 -0.12 -19.52 3.22
N ASP A 13 -1.42 -19.25 3.13
CA ASP A 13 -2.33 -20.00 2.26
C ASP A 13 -1.98 -19.84 0.77
N LEU A 14 -1.40 -18.70 0.38
CA LEU A 14 -0.91 -18.46 -0.98
C LEU A 14 0.41 -19.14 -1.29
N ALA A 15 1.31 -19.30 -0.29
CA ALA A 15 2.64 -19.88 -0.48
C ALA A 15 2.58 -21.29 -1.10
N ASN A 16 1.57 -22.07 -0.78
CA ASN A 16 1.31 -23.39 -1.31
C ASN A 16 0.54 -23.31 -2.64
N ARG A 17 1.16 -22.88 -3.72
CA ARG A 17 0.57 -22.68 -5.07
C ARG A 17 -0.13 -23.91 -5.68
N GLN A 18 -0.90 -24.63 -4.88
CA GLN A 18 -1.71 -25.75 -5.36
C GLN A 18 -3.12 -25.25 -5.72
N PRO A 19 -3.63 -25.49 -6.91
CA PRO A 19 -4.93 -24.99 -7.39
C PRO A 19 -6.10 -25.72 -6.73
N THR A 20 -6.19 -25.64 -5.40
CA THR A 20 -7.35 -26.10 -4.63
C THR A 20 -8.42 -25.02 -4.58
N LEU A 21 -9.67 -25.39 -4.26
CA LEU A 21 -10.75 -24.42 -4.08
C LEU A 21 -10.36 -23.36 -3.00
N LYS A 22 -9.76 -23.80 -1.88
CA LYS A 22 -9.28 -22.90 -0.82
C LYS A 22 -8.27 -21.90 -1.37
N TRP A 23 -7.26 -22.38 -2.08
CA TRP A 23 -6.25 -21.52 -2.70
C TRP A 23 -6.90 -20.52 -3.67
N GLY A 24 -7.84 -20.96 -4.50
CA GLY A 24 -8.55 -20.11 -5.45
C GLY A 24 -9.31 -18.96 -4.79
N VAL A 25 -10.01 -19.23 -3.69
CA VAL A 25 -10.71 -18.19 -2.91
C VAL A 25 -9.70 -17.19 -2.32
N VAL A 26 -8.64 -17.68 -1.68
CA VAL A 26 -7.61 -16.85 -1.07
C VAL A 26 -6.89 -16.00 -2.11
N ASN A 27 -6.53 -16.57 -3.26
CA ASN A 27 -5.92 -15.86 -4.37
C ASN A 27 -6.82 -14.73 -4.88
N SER A 28 -8.12 -15.01 -5.07
CA SER A 28 -9.08 -13.97 -5.50
C SER A 28 -9.18 -12.82 -4.48
N ILE A 29 -9.18 -13.14 -3.18
CA ILE A 29 -9.16 -12.14 -2.11
C ILE A 29 -7.90 -11.27 -2.20
N VAL A 30 -6.73 -11.87 -2.39
CA VAL A 30 -5.47 -11.13 -2.47
C VAL A 30 -5.44 -10.20 -3.67
N ILE A 31 -5.89 -10.65 -4.85
CA ILE A 31 -6.03 -9.79 -6.03
C ILE A 31 -6.92 -8.57 -5.75
N VAL A 32 -8.04 -8.76 -5.04
CA VAL A 32 -8.90 -7.63 -4.63
C VAL A 32 -8.17 -6.68 -3.68
N THR A 33 -7.31 -7.19 -2.81
CA THR A 33 -6.58 -6.37 -1.84
C THR A 33 -5.41 -5.57 -2.44
N GLU A 34 -4.94 -5.90 -3.64
CA GLU A 34 -3.83 -5.19 -4.32
C GLU A 34 -4.09 -3.70 -4.53
N ILE A 35 -5.35 -3.27 -4.61
CA ILE A 35 -5.71 -1.85 -4.72
C ILE A 35 -5.42 -1.03 -3.44
N ALA A 36 -5.14 -1.69 -2.32
CA ALA A 36 -5.02 -1.02 -1.02
C ALA A 36 -3.86 -0.02 -0.97
N VAL A 37 -2.69 -0.41 -1.49
CA VAL A 37 -1.49 0.45 -1.53
C VAL A 37 -1.67 1.60 -2.53
N PRO A 38 -2.09 1.37 -3.79
CA PRO A 38 -2.50 2.43 -4.71
C PRO A 38 -3.45 3.45 -4.08
N LEU A 39 -4.53 3.01 -3.44
CA LEU A 39 -5.48 3.89 -2.76
C LEU A 39 -4.82 4.74 -1.67
N PHE A 40 -3.88 4.16 -0.93
CA PHE A 40 -3.18 4.88 0.13
C PHE A 40 -2.29 6.00 -0.43
N PHE A 41 -1.58 5.74 -1.53
CA PHE A 41 -0.81 6.77 -2.23
C PHE A 41 -1.71 7.84 -2.85
N MET A 42 -2.87 7.46 -3.42
CA MET A 42 -3.85 8.41 -3.96
C MET A 42 -4.41 9.34 -2.87
N ILE A 43 -4.78 8.78 -1.69
CA ILE A 43 -5.22 9.58 -0.53
C ILE A 43 -4.11 10.54 -0.10
N SER A 44 -2.87 10.04 0.01
CA SER A 44 -1.71 10.86 0.39
C SER A 44 -1.48 11.99 -0.62
N GLY A 45 -1.54 11.70 -1.92
CA GLY A 45 -1.42 12.69 -2.98
C GLY A 45 -2.53 13.75 -2.92
N ALA A 46 -3.78 13.32 -2.76
CA ALA A 46 -4.92 14.22 -2.60
C ALA A 46 -4.75 15.16 -1.39
N MET A 47 -4.25 14.65 -0.26
CA MET A 47 -4.06 15.47 0.95
C MET A 47 -2.84 16.39 0.86
N VAL A 48 -1.72 15.85 0.36
CA VAL A 48 -0.44 16.54 0.37
C VAL A 48 -0.37 17.61 -0.71
N LEU A 49 -0.76 17.29 -1.95
CA LEU A 49 -0.65 18.22 -3.08
C LEU A 49 -1.73 19.32 -3.03
N ASN A 50 -2.85 19.14 -2.34
CA ASN A 50 -3.83 20.20 -2.11
C ASN A 50 -3.44 21.17 -0.97
N SER A 51 -2.51 20.79 -0.11
CA SER A 51 -2.15 21.60 1.05
C SER A 51 -1.16 22.71 0.70
N ARG A 52 -1.48 23.98 0.98
CA ARG A 52 -0.54 25.09 0.85
C ARG A 52 0.70 24.94 1.73
N LYS A 53 0.56 24.27 2.88
CA LYS A 53 1.66 23.98 3.81
C LYS A 53 2.73 23.04 3.21
N THR A 54 2.49 22.45 2.05
CA THR A 54 3.46 21.58 1.37
C THR A 54 4.69 22.35 0.88
N TYR A 55 4.56 23.64 0.62
CA TYR A 55 5.70 24.51 0.29
C TYR A 55 6.54 24.92 1.50
N ASP A 56 6.02 24.78 2.72
CA ASP A 56 6.75 25.10 3.95
C ASP A 56 7.63 23.91 4.37
N LEU A 57 8.94 24.01 4.08
CA LEU A 57 9.91 22.97 4.44
C LEU A 57 9.99 22.76 5.96
N LYS A 58 9.85 23.82 6.76
CA LYS A 58 9.84 23.68 8.22
C LYS A 58 8.65 22.85 8.70
N TYR A 59 7.48 23.08 8.12
CA TYR A 59 6.28 22.27 8.38
C TYR A 59 6.46 20.83 7.91
N LEU A 60 7.05 20.63 6.72
CA LEU A 60 7.33 19.31 6.17
C LEU A 60 8.19 18.48 7.14
N PHE A 61 9.35 19.01 7.55
CA PHE A 61 10.29 18.27 8.40
C PHE A 61 9.82 18.15 9.86
N LYS A 62 9.27 19.21 10.46
CA LYS A 62 8.91 19.21 11.89
C LYS A 62 7.54 18.56 12.19
N HIS A 63 6.65 18.49 11.22
CA HIS A 63 5.29 18.00 11.47
C HIS A 63 4.92 16.79 10.59
N ARG A 64 5.17 16.86 9.28
CA ARG A 64 4.67 15.82 8.37
C ARG A 64 5.57 14.59 8.38
N LEU A 65 6.87 14.76 8.16
CA LEU A 65 7.83 13.66 8.18
C LEU A 65 7.99 13.04 9.56
N VAL A 66 8.08 13.86 10.62
CA VAL A 66 8.20 13.36 12.00
C VAL A 66 7.04 12.43 12.35
N ARG A 67 5.79 12.78 11.99
CA ARG A 67 4.61 11.94 12.25
C ARG A 67 4.62 10.60 11.51
N VAL A 68 5.37 10.48 10.44
CA VAL A 68 5.47 9.24 9.66
C VAL A 68 6.73 8.48 10.03
N VAL A 69 7.87 9.15 10.06
CA VAL A 69 9.19 8.51 10.24
C VAL A 69 9.40 8.04 11.68
N VAL A 70 9.03 8.84 12.67
CA VAL A 70 9.30 8.47 14.08
C VAL A 70 8.53 7.22 14.49
N PRO A 71 7.20 7.10 14.30
CA PRO A 71 6.51 5.84 14.60
C PRO A 71 7.05 4.67 13.79
N PHE A 72 7.35 4.86 12.50
CA PHE A 72 7.92 3.81 11.66
C PHE A 72 9.25 3.28 12.20
N LEU A 73 10.18 4.15 12.58
CA LEU A 73 11.47 3.76 13.14
C LEU A 73 11.30 3.02 14.47
N LEU A 74 10.46 3.55 15.37
CA LEU A 74 10.21 2.93 16.67
C LEU A 74 9.57 1.55 16.53
N TRP A 75 8.54 1.43 15.67
CA TRP A 75 7.93 0.13 15.39
C TRP A 75 8.88 -0.81 14.67
N SER A 76 9.80 -0.33 13.85
CA SER A 76 10.83 -1.17 13.24
C SER A 76 11.76 -1.77 14.30
N VAL A 77 12.19 -0.98 15.29
CA VAL A 77 13.01 -1.47 16.41
C VAL A 77 12.23 -2.49 17.24
N VAL A 78 10.99 -2.17 17.63
CA VAL A 78 10.12 -3.07 18.41
C VAL A 78 9.87 -4.37 17.64
N SER A 79 9.58 -4.28 16.35
CA SER A 79 9.32 -5.44 15.49
C SER A 79 10.56 -6.30 15.29
N ALA A 80 11.73 -5.69 15.12
CA ALA A 80 12.99 -6.42 15.01
C ALA A 80 13.29 -7.25 16.26
N TYR A 81 13.02 -6.69 17.43
CA TYR A 81 13.23 -7.38 18.71
C TYR A 81 12.18 -8.47 18.95
N LEU A 82 10.88 -8.11 18.87
CA LEU A 82 9.80 -9.04 19.21
C LEU A 82 9.71 -10.22 18.23
N ALA A 83 9.92 -10.00 16.94
CA ALA A 83 9.91 -11.09 15.96
C ALA A 83 11.00 -12.14 16.27
N ARG A 84 12.17 -11.72 16.76
CA ARG A 84 13.24 -12.63 17.20
C ARG A 84 12.91 -13.32 18.51
N ALA A 85 12.48 -12.55 19.50
CA ALA A 85 12.12 -13.08 20.83
C ALA A 85 11.01 -14.14 20.75
N MET A 86 10.14 -14.05 19.74
CA MET A 86 9.14 -15.10 19.47
C MET A 86 9.75 -16.41 18.94
N SER A 87 10.92 -16.37 18.32
CA SER A 87 11.60 -17.54 17.74
C SER A 87 12.62 -18.18 18.69
N GLY A 88 13.05 -17.47 19.74
CA GLY A 88 14.04 -17.96 20.71
C GLY A 88 14.81 -16.81 21.38
N PRO A 89 15.96 -17.12 22.03
CA PRO A 89 16.83 -16.09 22.59
C PRO A 89 17.29 -15.11 21.53
N VAL A 90 17.26 -13.81 21.86
CA VAL A 90 17.63 -12.75 20.90
C VAL A 90 19.16 -12.65 20.83
N ASP A 91 19.72 -12.97 19.67
CA ASP A 91 21.10 -12.62 19.36
C ASP A 91 21.21 -11.10 19.10
N MET A 92 22.01 -10.43 19.93
CA MET A 92 22.18 -8.99 19.84
C MET A 92 22.98 -8.55 18.62
N GLY A 93 23.86 -9.41 18.10
CA GLY A 93 24.59 -9.16 16.84
C GLY A 93 23.64 -9.13 15.65
N ASP A 94 22.80 -10.14 15.55
CA ASP A 94 21.75 -10.25 14.52
C ASP A 94 20.72 -9.12 14.60
N PHE A 95 20.30 -8.76 15.82
CA PHE A 95 19.41 -7.63 16.06
C PHE A 95 20.01 -6.33 15.57
N THR A 96 21.26 -6.03 15.96
CA THR A 96 21.98 -4.82 15.55
C THR A 96 22.17 -4.77 14.05
N ASN A 97 22.57 -5.88 13.43
CA ASN A 97 22.73 -5.97 11.97
C ASN A 97 21.42 -5.69 11.24
N THR A 98 20.28 -6.19 11.75
CA THR A 98 18.96 -5.87 11.16
C THR A 98 18.64 -4.39 11.22
N LEU A 99 18.95 -3.73 12.35
CA LEU A 99 18.72 -2.29 12.47
C LEU A 99 19.64 -1.49 11.53
N LEU A 100 20.90 -1.90 11.40
CA LEU A 100 21.83 -1.27 10.45
C LEU A 100 21.38 -1.43 9.00
N MET A 101 20.75 -2.56 8.65
CA MET A 101 20.23 -2.79 7.30
C MET A 101 18.87 -2.15 7.02
N MET A 102 18.21 -1.61 8.02
CA MET A 102 16.85 -1.06 7.93
C MET A 102 16.71 0.05 6.88
N TYR A 103 17.79 0.76 6.51
CA TYR A 103 17.74 1.84 5.53
C TYR A 103 17.38 1.36 4.11
N HIS A 104 17.59 0.09 3.77
CA HIS A 104 17.30 -0.48 2.44
C HIS A 104 16.50 -1.77 2.47
N LYS A 105 16.41 -2.44 3.63
CA LYS A 105 15.65 -3.69 3.78
C LYS A 105 14.63 -3.53 4.91
N PRO A 106 13.33 -3.68 4.64
CA PRO A 106 12.31 -3.55 5.67
C PRO A 106 12.42 -4.66 6.71
N VAL A 107 12.28 -4.32 8.00
CA VAL A 107 12.30 -5.26 9.13
C VAL A 107 11.17 -6.29 9.03
N LEU A 108 9.98 -5.84 8.68
CA LEU A 108 8.84 -6.68 8.30
C LEU A 108 8.51 -6.41 6.86
N ILE A 109 8.10 -7.45 6.11
CA ILE A 109 7.74 -7.29 4.70
C ILE A 109 6.69 -6.20 4.50
N ALA A 110 5.74 -6.07 5.43
CA ALA A 110 4.69 -5.04 5.38
C ALA A 110 5.21 -3.60 5.37
N TYR A 111 6.46 -3.35 5.79
CA TYR A 111 7.04 -2.02 5.90
C TYR A 111 7.63 -1.48 4.58
N TRP A 112 7.69 -2.28 3.52
CA TRP A 112 8.23 -1.86 2.22
C TRP A 112 7.61 -0.56 1.69
N PHE A 113 6.32 -0.38 1.89
CA PHE A 113 5.53 0.77 1.47
C PHE A 113 5.99 2.10 2.12
N MET A 114 6.60 2.05 3.32
CA MET A 114 7.06 3.25 4.04
C MET A 114 8.19 3.98 3.29
N TYR A 115 9.04 3.25 2.59
CA TYR A 115 10.18 3.83 1.87
C TYR A 115 9.72 4.76 0.73
N PRO A 116 8.90 4.29 -0.23
CA PRO A 116 8.38 5.18 -1.27
C PRO A 116 7.47 6.29 -0.69
N LEU A 117 6.72 6.03 0.38
CA LEU A 117 5.90 7.08 1.01
C LEU A 117 6.75 8.22 1.56
N ILE A 118 7.84 7.90 2.28
CA ILE A 118 8.78 8.89 2.82
C ILE A 118 9.44 9.67 1.68
N ALA A 119 9.87 8.98 0.61
CA ALA A 119 10.45 9.62 -0.57
C ALA A 119 9.47 10.60 -1.23
N LEU A 120 8.21 10.20 -1.41
CA LEU A 120 7.17 11.08 -1.97
C LEU A 120 6.87 12.29 -1.07
N TYR A 121 6.93 12.10 0.25
CA TYR A 121 6.76 13.22 1.18
C TYR A 121 7.94 14.20 1.11
N LEU A 122 9.18 13.71 1.02
CA LEU A 122 10.36 14.55 0.82
C LEU A 122 10.29 15.34 -0.49
N LEU A 123 9.83 14.69 -1.57
CA LEU A 123 9.65 15.32 -2.87
C LEU A 123 8.39 16.18 -2.99
N SER A 124 7.50 16.12 -2.02
CA SER A 124 6.17 16.76 -2.11
C SER A 124 6.17 18.26 -2.45
N PRO A 125 7.14 19.10 -2.04
CA PRO A 125 7.17 20.50 -2.48
C PRO A 125 7.35 20.66 -3.99
N PHE A 126 8.23 19.83 -4.59
CA PHE A 126 8.46 19.81 -6.03
C PHE A 126 7.26 19.25 -6.78
N LEU A 127 6.71 18.12 -6.31
CA LEU A 127 5.52 17.51 -6.89
C LEU A 127 4.32 18.46 -6.86
N LYS A 128 4.18 19.23 -5.77
CA LYS A 128 3.14 20.25 -5.68
C LYS A 128 3.37 21.39 -6.69
N ALA A 129 4.60 21.85 -6.88
CA ALA A 129 4.90 22.89 -7.86
C ALA A 129 4.57 22.44 -9.29
N ILE A 130 4.80 21.17 -9.60
CA ILE A 130 4.35 20.55 -10.85
C ILE A 130 2.82 20.50 -10.90
N ALA A 131 2.17 19.94 -9.86
CA ALA A 131 0.73 19.77 -9.81
C ALA A 131 -0.06 21.07 -9.92
N ASP A 132 0.47 22.18 -9.42
CA ASP A 132 -0.18 23.49 -9.47
C ASP A 132 -0.08 24.16 -10.87
N LYS A 133 0.85 23.71 -11.74
CA LYS A 133 1.11 24.32 -13.05
C LYS A 133 0.81 23.40 -14.24
N ILE A 134 0.74 22.10 -14.03
CA ILE A 134 0.55 21.11 -15.10
C ILE A 134 -0.88 21.16 -15.62
N ASP A 135 -1.05 21.21 -16.93
CA ASP A 135 -2.36 21.05 -17.58
C ASP A 135 -2.77 19.56 -17.70
N ASP A 136 -4.02 19.31 -18.08
CA ASP A 136 -4.56 17.94 -18.18
C ASP A 136 -3.87 17.10 -19.26
N LYS A 137 -3.39 17.71 -20.37
CA LYS A 137 -2.70 17.00 -21.45
C LYS A 137 -1.32 16.53 -20.98
N MET A 138 -0.57 17.45 -20.36
CA MET A 138 0.76 17.14 -19.82
C MET A 138 0.70 16.16 -18.65
N LEU A 139 -0.33 16.26 -17.81
CA LEU A 139 -0.57 15.28 -16.75
C LEU A 139 -0.88 13.89 -17.33
N MET A 140 -1.72 13.80 -18.37
CA MET A 140 -2.01 12.52 -19.03
C MET A 140 -0.74 11.93 -19.66
N TYR A 141 0.10 12.75 -20.30
CA TYR A 141 1.40 12.32 -20.83
C TYR A 141 2.31 11.75 -19.71
N LEU A 142 2.42 12.46 -18.58
CA LEU A 142 3.18 11.99 -17.42
C LEU A 142 2.67 10.63 -16.90
N LEU A 143 1.34 10.47 -16.81
CA LEU A 143 0.73 9.23 -16.32
C LEU A 143 0.95 8.06 -17.32
N ILE A 144 0.88 8.33 -18.61
CA ILE A 144 1.17 7.31 -19.64
C ILE A 144 2.65 6.87 -19.54
N LEU A 145 3.58 7.82 -19.46
CA LEU A 145 5.00 7.50 -19.26
C LEU A 145 5.23 6.70 -17.97
N TRP A 146 4.58 7.09 -16.88
CA TRP A 146 4.65 6.37 -15.62
C TRP A 146 4.14 4.93 -15.75
N VAL A 147 2.99 4.69 -16.41
CA VAL A 147 2.47 3.32 -16.64
C VAL A 147 3.46 2.50 -17.48
N ILE A 148 4.05 3.10 -18.50
CA ILE A 148 5.02 2.40 -19.37
C ILE A 148 6.28 2.04 -18.57
N ILE A 149 6.89 3.02 -17.90
CA ILE A 149 8.22 2.90 -17.28
C ILE A 149 8.15 2.13 -15.96
N ASP A 150 7.16 2.41 -15.11
CA ASP A 150 7.13 1.88 -13.74
C ASP A 150 6.22 0.65 -13.57
N ILE A 151 5.36 0.37 -14.53
CA ILE A 151 4.43 -0.78 -14.44
C ILE A 151 4.68 -1.77 -15.57
N ALA A 152 4.53 -1.35 -16.84
CA ALA A 152 4.56 -2.29 -17.96
C ALA A 152 5.97 -2.87 -18.19
N LEU A 153 7.00 -2.03 -18.32
CA LEU A 153 8.37 -2.49 -18.57
C LEU A 153 8.91 -3.41 -17.47
N PRO A 154 8.84 -3.07 -16.15
CA PRO A 154 9.31 -3.95 -15.10
C PRO A 154 8.58 -5.30 -15.08
N THR A 155 7.26 -5.30 -15.32
CA THR A 155 6.50 -6.54 -15.34
C THR A 155 6.88 -7.40 -16.53
N LEU A 156 7.06 -6.82 -17.73
CA LEU A 156 7.51 -7.54 -18.91
C LEU A 156 8.91 -8.15 -18.70
N THR A 157 9.83 -7.44 -18.07
CA THR A 157 11.19 -7.95 -17.81
C THR A 157 11.18 -9.15 -16.87
N THR A 158 10.27 -9.17 -15.87
CA THR A 158 10.19 -10.28 -14.91
C THR A 158 9.42 -11.49 -15.44
N THR A 159 8.54 -11.29 -16.42
CA THR A 159 7.67 -12.35 -16.98
C THR A 159 8.13 -12.91 -18.32
N THR A 160 9.09 -12.23 -18.96
CA THR A 160 9.67 -12.68 -20.25
C THR A 160 10.74 -13.76 -20.02
N PRO A 161 10.89 -14.74 -20.95
CA PRO A 161 11.97 -15.71 -20.89
C PRO A 161 13.34 -15.06 -20.73
N LYS A 162 14.23 -15.66 -19.92
CA LYS A 162 15.55 -15.09 -19.55
C LYS A 162 16.40 -14.64 -20.75
N ASN A 163 16.31 -15.34 -21.87
CA ASN A 163 17.03 -15.01 -23.11
C ASN A 163 16.63 -13.65 -23.73
N ILE A 164 15.39 -13.19 -23.49
CA ILE A 164 14.91 -11.88 -23.94
C ILE A 164 14.98 -10.85 -22.82
N GLY A 165 14.70 -11.28 -21.57
CA GLY A 165 14.73 -10.42 -20.38
C GLY A 165 16.09 -9.76 -20.12
N VAL A 166 17.20 -10.36 -20.55
CA VAL A 166 18.55 -9.78 -20.42
C VAL A 166 18.68 -8.42 -21.09
N TYR A 167 18.02 -8.23 -22.24
CA TYR A 167 18.05 -6.94 -22.96
C TYR A 167 17.29 -5.82 -22.26
N PHE A 168 16.31 -6.16 -21.43
CA PHE A 168 15.52 -5.19 -20.66
C PHE A 168 16.08 -4.96 -19.26
N ASN A 169 16.74 -5.97 -18.66
CA ASN A 169 17.30 -5.87 -17.31
C ASN A 169 18.55 -4.98 -17.22
N SER A 170 19.20 -4.68 -18.35
CA SER A 170 20.38 -3.79 -18.37
C SER A 170 20.01 -2.31 -18.21
N PHE A 171 18.74 -1.95 -18.29
CA PHE A 171 18.28 -0.57 -18.22
C PHE A 171 17.25 -0.42 -17.07
N ASP A 172 17.74 -0.21 -15.85
CA ASP A 172 16.88 0.00 -14.66
C ASP A 172 16.41 1.46 -14.59
N LEU A 173 15.49 1.82 -15.48
CA LEU A 173 14.85 3.15 -15.50
C LEU A 173 14.13 3.47 -14.20
N GLY A 174 13.62 2.46 -13.49
CA GLY A 174 12.92 2.64 -12.22
C GLY A 174 13.79 3.22 -11.10
N ARG A 175 15.12 3.05 -11.18
CA ARG A 175 16.08 3.69 -10.26
C ARG A 175 16.39 5.14 -10.61
N VAL A 176 16.22 5.52 -11.87
CA VAL A 176 16.56 6.85 -12.39
C VAL A 176 15.36 7.79 -12.30
N VAL A 177 14.17 7.30 -12.49
CA VAL A 177 12.93 8.08 -12.45
C VAL A 177 12.20 7.82 -11.14
N VAL A 178 12.25 8.78 -10.28
CA VAL A 178 11.46 9.01 -9.04
C VAL A 178 10.36 8.00 -8.78
N SER A 179 10.40 7.40 -7.61
CA SER A 179 9.40 6.54 -6.95
C SER A 179 8.29 5.99 -7.85
N LYS A 180 8.31 4.70 -8.07
CA LYS A 180 7.32 3.93 -8.83
C LYS A 180 5.84 4.25 -8.48
N ASP A 181 5.60 4.94 -7.36
CA ASP A 181 4.28 5.24 -6.84
C ASP A 181 3.84 6.70 -7.08
N ILE A 182 4.66 7.50 -7.81
CA ILE A 182 4.39 8.92 -8.10
C ILE A 182 3.08 9.12 -8.89
N GLY A 183 2.79 8.21 -9.80
CA GLY A 183 1.57 8.27 -10.61
C GLY A 183 0.31 8.21 -9.76
N TYR A 184 0.28 7.34 -8.75
CA TYR A 184 -0.84 7.27 -7.80
C TYR A 184 -1.04 8.60 -7.04
N PHE A 185 0.06 9.28 -6.69
CA PHE A 185 0.02 10.57 -6.02
C PHE A 185 -0.69 11.63 -6.88
N PHE A 186 -0.33 11.71 -8.17
CA PHE A 186 -0.97 12.64 -9.12
C PHE A 186 -2.40 12.24 -9.46
N ILE A 187 -2.70 10.95 -9.62
CA ILE A 187 -4.06 10.46 -9.86
C ILE A 187 -4.97 10.88 -8.69
N GLY A 188 -4.54 10.63 -7.45
CA GLY A 188 -5.29 11.03 -6.26
C GLY A 188 -5.54 12.54 -6.19
N TYR A 189 -4.51 13.35 -6.45
CA TYR A 189 -4.64 14.80 -6.52
C TYR A 189 -5.65 15.22 -7.60
N ARG A 190 -5.57 14.67 -8.81
CA ARG A 190 -6.46 15.04 -9.91
C ARG A 190 -7.91 14.67 -9.61
N ILE A 191 -8.16 13.45 -9.13
CA ILE A 191 -9.52 13.01 -8.76
C ILE A 191 -10.09 13.90 -7.65
N SER A 192 -9.28 14.33 -6.67
CA SER A 192 -9.73 15.21 -5.60
C SER A 192 -10.27 16.57 -6.09
N LYS A 193 -9.87 17.00 -7.29
CA LYS A 193 -10.33 18.24 -7.94
C LYS A 193 -11.60 18.07 -8.78
N ILE A 194 -11.97 16.84 -9.11
CA ILE A 194 -13.16 16.58 -9.94
C ILE A 194 -14.41 16.85 -9.09
N ASP A 195 -15.40 17.50 -9.70
CA ASP A 195 -16.71 17.64 -9.08
C ASP A 195 -17.36 16.25 -8.96
N LYS A 196 -17.73 15.88 -7.73
CA LYS A 196 -18.34 14.58 -7.42
C LYS A 196 -19.63 14.31 -8.20
N HIS A 197 -20.38 15.37 -8.61
CA HIS A 197 -21.64 15.24 -9.35
C HIS A 197 -21.42 14.83 -10.81
N THR A 198 -20.24 15.04 -11.36
CA THR A 198 -19.88 14.62 -12.74
C THR A 198 -19.49 13.14 -12.83
N LEU A 199 -19.25 12.46 -11.69
CA LEU A 199 -18.80 11.09 -11.66
C LEU A 199 -19.95 10.11 -11.96
N LYS A 200 -19.79 9.33 -13.05
CA LYS A 200 -20.77 8.33 -13.51
C LYS A 200 -20.66 7.04 -12.67
N LEU A 201 -21.38 6.99 -11.55
CA LEU A 201 -21.27 5.94 -10.56
C LEU A 201 -21.41 4.51 -11.13
N ASN A 202 -22.52 4.24 -11.82
CA ASN A 202 -22.83 2.88 -12.32
C ASN A 202 -21.78 2.40 -13.35
N MET A 203 -21.31 3.30 -14.22
CA MET A 203 -20.27 2.99 -15.19
C MET A 203 -18.92 2.70 -14.48
N ASN A 204 -18.55 3.51 -13.50
CA ASN A 204 -17.31 3.31 -12.76
C ASN A 204 -17.29 1.99 -11.99
N ILE A 205 -18.43 1.62 -11.36
CA ILE A 205 -18.58 0.32 -10.68
C ILE A 205 -18.46 -0.82 -11.69
N LEU A 206 -19.16 -0.74 -12.82
CA LEU A 206 -19.14 -1.78 -13.82
C LEU A 206 -17.72 -2.00 -14.38
N ILE A 207 -17.03 -0.92 -14.77
CA ILE A 207 -15.67 -1.01 -15.30
C ILE A 207 -14.72 -1.59 -14.23
N ALA A 208 -14.78 -1.12 -12.99
CA ALA A 208 -13.95 -1.63 -11.90
C ALA A 208 -14.19 -3.13 -11.66
N ALA A 209 -15.45 -3.57 -11.67
CA ALA A 209 -15.82 -4.98 -11.48
C ALA A 209 -15.33 -5.85 -12.64
N VAL A 210 -15.47 -5.40 -13.89
CA VAL A 210 -14.99 -6.13 -15.08
C VAL A 210 -13.47 -6.24 -15.05
N LEU A 211 -12.74 -5.17 -14.80
CA LEU A 211 -11.28 -5.19 -14.72
C LEU A 211 -10.79 -6.07 -13.55
N MET A 212 -11.49 -6.04 -12.41
CA MET A 212 -11.17 -6.91 -11.28
C MET A 212 -11.40 -8.40 -11.63
N ALA A 213 -12.49 -8.72 -12.30
CA ALA A 213 -12.75 -10.09 -12.76
C ALA A 213 -11.67 -10.55 -13.75
N ILE A 214 -11.23 -9.68 -14.65
CA ILE A 214 -10.11 -9.95 -15.57
C ILE A 214 -8.83 -10.23 -14.78
N ASN A 215 -8.49 -9.42 -13.76
CA ASN A 215 -7.28 -9.62 -12.95
C ASN A 215 -7.35 -10.97 -12.20
N ILE A 216 -8.50 -11.31 -11.62
CA ILE A 216 -8.70 -12.61 -10.99
C ILE A 216 -8.49 -13.73 -12.00
N LEU A 217 -9.10 -13.65 -13.20
CA LEU A 217 -8.93 -14.65 -14.24
C LEU A 217 -7.45 -14.79 -14.67
N ILE A 218 -6.77 -13.68 -14.89
CA ILE A 218 -5.34 -13.65 -15.23
C ILE A 218 -4.51 -14.38 -14.16
N SER A 219 -4.81 -14.17 -12.87
CA SER A 219 -4.07 -14.78 -11.77
C SER A 219 -4.13 -16.32 -11.79
N PHE A 220 -5.26 -16.90 -12.23
CA PHE A 220 -5.39 -18.35 -12.43
C PHE A 220 -4.69 -18.85 -13.70
N ILE A 221 -4.80 -18.10 -14.80
CA ILE A 221 -4.19 -18.48 -16.09
C ILE A 221 -2.66 -18.39 -16.00
N SER A 222 -2.13 -17.38 -15.33
CA SER A 222 -0.69 -17.14 -15.16
C SER A 222 0.02 -18.12 -14.20
N LEU A 223 -0.71 -19.09 -13.62
CA LEU A 223 -0.10 -20.26 -12.98
C LEU A 223 0.74 -21.07 -13.99
N LYS A 224 0.37 -21.05 -15.27
CA LYS A 224 1.19 -21.61 -16.34
C LYS A 224 2.37 -20.66 -16.65
N PRO A 225 3.64 -21.13 -16.58
CA PRO A 225 4.81 -20.27 -16.81
C PRO A 225 4.79 -19.53 -18.14
N SER A 226 4.27 -20.19 -19.21
CA SER A 226 4.18 -19.59 -20.55
C SER A 226 3.20 -18.42 -20.66
N LEU A 227 2.30 -18.23 -19.69
CA LEU A 227 1.26 -17.21 -19.67
C LEU A 227 1.48 -16.14 -18.59
N GLN A 228 2.61 -16.18 -17.90
CA GLN A 228 2.94 -15.18 -16.85
C GLN A 228 3.01 -13.74 -17.39
N PHE A 229 3.30 -13.55 -18.66
CA PHE A 229 3.31 -12.23 -19.29
C PHE A 229 1.95 -11.50 -19.17
N LEU A 230 0.84 -12.25 -19.02
CA LEU A 230 -0.49 -11.66 -18.81
C LEU A 230 -0.58 -10.85 -17.51
N ASN A 231 0.30 -11.10 -16.53
CA ASN A 231 0.35 -10.29 -15.30
C ASN A 231 0.67 -8.81 -15.60
N THR A 232 1.29 -8.50 -16.74
CA THR A 232 1.47 -7.11 -17.19
C THR A 232 0.13 -6.40 -17.33
N ILE A 233 -0.88 -7.09 -17.90
CA ILE A 233 -2.24 -6.55 -18.06
C ILE A 233 -2.86 -6.32 -16.68
N ALA A 234 -2.77 -7.30 -15.78
CA ALA A 234 -3.30 -7.18 -14.42
C ALA A 234 -2.67 -5.99 -13.66
N ASN A 235 -1.34 -5.82 -13.77
CA ASN A 235 -0.63 -4.72 -13.14
C ASN A 235 -1.01 -3.35 -13.71
N ILE A 236 -1.31 -3.25 -15.02
CA ILE A 236 -1.83 -2.02 -15.65
C ILE A 236 -3.27 -1.75 -15.22
N ASN A 237 -4.09 -2.78 -15.03
CA ASN A 237 -5.48 -2.63 -14.57
C ASN A 237 -5.56 -2.13 -13.12
N THR A 238 -4.64 -2.53 -12.25
CA THR A 238 -4.67 -2.20 -10.83
C THR A 238 -4.74 -0.69 -10.55
N PRO A 239 -3.93 0.20 -11.16
CA PRO A 239 -4.10 1.65 -11.05
C PRO A 239 -5.46 2.15 -11.49
N ILE A 240 -6.00 1.59 -12.57
CA ILE A 240 -7.31 2.00 -13.12
C ILE A 240 -8.41 1.62 -12.13
N ILE A 241 -8.40 0.38 -11.62
CA ILE A 241 -9.35 -0.09 -10.61
C ILE A 241 -9.28 0.78 -9.36
N ALA A 242 -8.06 1.05 -8.86
CA ALA A 242 -7.86 1.90 -7.69
C ALA A 242 -8.40 3.32 -7.91
N ALA A 243 -8.17 3.92 -9.09
CA ALA A 243 -8.69 5.23 -9.44
C ALA A 243 -10.23 5.24 -9.46
N LEU A 244 -10.86 4.22 -10.06
CA LEU A 244 -12.31 4.07 -10.09
C LEU A 244 -12.89 3.90 -8.69
N VAL A 245 -12.26 3.09 -7.84
CA VAL A 245 -12.65 2.93 -6.44
C VAL A 245 -12.47 4.24 -5.65
N PHE A 246 -11.39 4.98 -5.90
CA PHE A 246 -11.18 6.29 -5.28
C PHE A 246 -12.28 7.29 -5.70
N MET A 247 -12.69 7.28 -6.99
CA MET A 247 -13.81 8.08 -7.48
C MET A 247 -15.14 7.69 -6.81
N LEU A 248 -15.37 6.41 -6.50
CA LEU A 248 -16.55 5.97 -5.76
C LEU A 248 -16.59 6.61 -4.36
N PHE A 249 -15.50 6.54 -3.61
CA PHE A 249 -15.42 7.19 -2.30
C PHE A 249 -15.58 8.70 -2.39
N LYS A 250 -15.01 9.34 -3.40
CA LYS A 250 -15.19 10.77 -3.66
C LYS A 250 -16.66 11.12 -3.93
N ARG A 251 -17.38 10.29 -4.67
CA ARG A 251 -18.82 10.49 -4.97
C ARG A 251 -19.66 10.53 -3.68
N PHE A 252 -19.29 9.69 -2.71
CA PHE A 252 -20.03 9.55 -1.45
C PHE A 252 -19.47 10.36 -0.29
N GLU A 253 -18.45 11.19 -0.46
CA GLU A 253 -17.73 11.87 0.62
C GLU A 253 -18.60 12.69 1.58
N THR A 254 -19.81 13.11 1.17
CA THR A 254 -20.77 13.86 2.00
C THR A 254 -22.06 13.10 2.29
N SER A 255 -22.17 11.85 1.83
CA SER A 255 -23.42 11.06 1.89
C SER A 255 -23.48 10.10 3.07
N TYR A 256 -22.46 10.11 3.93
CA TYR A 256 -22.41 9.22 5.09
C TYR A 256 -23.32 9.69 6.21
N GLY A 257 -24.10 8.78 6.77
CA GLY A 257 -24.90 9.05 7.96
C GLY A 257 -24.02 9.44 9.16
N LYS A 258 -24.55 10.28 10.06
CA LYS A 258 -23.81 10.81 11.23
C LYS A 258 -23.17 9.71 12.10
N GLY A 259 -23.84 8.56 12.25
CA GLY A 259 -23.31 7.43 13.01
C GLY A 259 -22.05 6.83 12.39
N PHE A 260 -22.08 6.59 11.07
CA PHE A 260 -20.93 6.06 10.33
C PHE A 260 -19.76 7.05 10.31
N ALA A 261 -20.04 8.35 10.09
CA ALA A 261 -19.03 9.40 10.14
C ALA A 261 -18.30 9.41 11.50
N ARG A 262 -19.03 9.30 12.63
CA ARG A 262 -18.44 9.24 13.97
C ARG A 262 -17.52 8.02 14.15
N VAL A 263 -17.90 6.86 13.62
CA VAL A 263 -17.06 5.65 13.67
C VAL A 263 -15.76 5.86 12.87
N ILE A 264 -15.87 6.45 11.67
CA ILE A 264 -14.68 6.74 10.84
C ILE A 264 -13.77 7.76 11.55
N GLU A 265 -14.30 8.81 12.13
CA GLU A 265 -13.54 9.82 12.88
C GLU A 265 -12.78 9.23 14.07
N LEU A 266 -13.35 8.21 14.73
CA LEU A 266 -12.68 7.49 15.82
C LEU A 266 -11.56 6.57 15.32
N ILE A 267 -11.76 5.87 14.20
CA ILE A 267 -10.85 4.84 13.71
C ILE A 267 -9.75 5.43 12.80
N ALA A 268 -10.07 6.44 11.99
CA ALA A 268 -9.13 6.98 11.01
C ALA A 268 -7.78 7.43 11.61
N PRO A 269 -7.72 8.11 12.77
CA PRO A 269 -6.45 8.49 13.38
C PRO A 269 -5.59 7.30 13.82
N LEU A 270 -6.20 6.13 14.05
CA LEU A 270 -5.53 4.92 14.52
C LEU A 270 -4.98 4.08 13.36
N THR A 271 -5.45 4.31 12.12
CA THR A 271 -5.18 3.42 10.98
C THR A 271 -3.70 3.31 10.64
N TYR A 272 -2.92 4.37 10.84
CA TYR A 272 -1.49 4.35 10.61
C TYR A 272 -0.76 3.49 11.65
N GLY A 273 -1.06 3.66 12.92
CA GLY A 273 -0.51 2.81 13.99
C GLY A 273 -0.88 1.34 13.79
N VAL A 274 -2.14 1.04 13.46
CA VAL A 274 -2.58 -0.32 13.14
C VAL A 274 -1.80 -0.89 11.95
N TYR A 275 -1.54 -0.08 10.91
CA TYR A 275 -0.69 -0.48 9.80
C TYR A 275 0.73 -0.87 10.27
N LEU A 276 1.33 -0.16 11.22
CA LEU A 276 2.66 -0.47 11.71
C LEU A 276 2.71 -1.73 12.60
N VAL A 277 1.63 -2.04 13.31
CA VAL A 277 1.58 -3.15 14.27
C VAL A 277 1.10 -4.47 13.64
N HIS A 278 0.28 -4.41 12.58
CA HIS A 278 -0.44 -5.59 12.09
C HIS A 278 0.46 -6.78 11.73
N GLY A 279 1.63 -6.53 11.17
CA GLY A 279 2.57 -7.60 10.83
C GLY A 279 3.04 -8.40 12.05
N LEU A 280 3.32 -7.70 13.17
CA LEU A 280 3.60 -8.35 14.46
C LEU A 280 2.38 -9.08 15.00
N SER A 281 1.21 -8.46 14.94
CA SER A 281 -0.03 -9.07 15.41
C SER A 281 -0.35 -10.37 14.67
N ILE A 282 -0.13 -10.41 13.36
CA ILE A 282 -0.26 -11.64 12.56
C ILE A 282 0.73 -12.70 13.05
N GLN A 283 2.00 -12.36 13.23
CA GLN A 283 3.01 -13.31 13.73
C GLN A 283 2.65 -13.87 15.13
N VAL A 284 2.15 -13.01 16.03
CA VAL A 284 1.68 -13.43 17.36
C VAL A 284 0.52 -14.42 17.22
N VAL A 285 -0.50 -14.09 16.44
CA VAL A 285 -1.67 -14.96 16.23
C VAL A 285 -1.23 -16.31 15.66
N MET A 286 -0.38 -16.33 14.63
CA MET A 286 0.07 -17.54 13.97
C MET A 286 0.95 -18.42 14.88
N LYS A 287 1.73 -17.82 15.79
CA LYS A 287 2.52 -18.57 16.78
C LYS A 287 1.65 -19.38 17.73
N TYR A 288 0.53 -18.81 18.18
CA TYR A 288 -0.36 -19.47 19.16
C TYR A 288 -1.47 -20.31 18.53
N TYR A 289 -1.82 -20.04 17.28
CA TYR A 289 -2.88 -20.72 16.54
C TYR A 289 -2.34 -21.29 15.23
N VAL A 290 -1.55 -22.35 15.34
CA VAL A 290 -0.98 -23.07 14.20
C VAL A 290 -2.10 -23.61 13.30
N ASN A 291 -1.99 -23.44 11.98
CA ASN A 291 -3.01 -23.80 10.98
C ASN A 291 -4.35 -23.03 11.08
N ALA A 292 -4.36 -21.86 11.71
CA ALA A 292 -5.55 -21.01 11.71
C ALA A 292 -5.98 -20.61 10.28
N ASN A 293 -7.29 -20.56 10.04
CA ASN A 293 -7.84 -20.03 8.79
C ASN A 293 -7.48 -18.54 8.67
N PHE A 294 -7.19 -18.08 7.45
CA PHE A 294 -6.82 -16.67 7.18
C PHE A 294 -7.84 -15.66 7.72
N LEU A 295 -9.15 -15.97 7.72
CA LEU A 295 -10.18 -15.09 8.30
C LEU A 295 -10.02 -14.95 9.81
N TYR A 296 -9.69 -16.04 10.50
CA TYR A 296 -9.44 -16.02 11.93
C TYR A 296 -8.18 -15.18 12.25
N VAL A 297 -7.11 -15.40 11.49
CA VAL A 297 -5.88 -14.59 11.60
C VAL A 297 -6.18 -13.12 11.35
N PHE A 298 -6.93 -12.79 10.30
CA PHE A 298 -7.32 -11.43 9.96
C PHE A 298 -8.09 -10.74 11.08
N VAL A 299 -9.13 -11.39 11.61
CA VAL A 299 -9.96 -10.81 12.68
C VAL A 299 -9.14 -10.60 13.95
N LEU A 300 -8.43 -11.62 14.42
CA LEU A 300 -7.65 -11.52 15.65
C LEU A 300 -6.49 -10.53 15.53
N ALA A 301 -5.75 -10.54 14.43
CA ALA A 301 -4.66 -9.60 14.21
C ALA A 301 -5.17 -8.16 14.11
N THR A 302 -6.33 -7.94 13.47
CA THR A 302 -6.97 -6.62 13.40
C THR A 302 -7.38 -6.12 14.80
N VAL A 303 -8.07 -6.97 15.57
CA VAL A 303 -8.50 -6.62 16.94
C VAL A 303 -7.30 -6.36 17.83
N LEU A 304 -6.29 -7.23 17.81
CA LEU A 304 -5.07 -7.07 18.58
C LEU A 304 -4.35 -5.76 18.23
N SER A 305 -4.19 -5.48 16.94
CA SER A 305 -3.57 -4.23 16.47
C SER A 305 -4.33 -2.99 16.92
N LEU A 306 -5.67 -3.01 16.82
CA LEU A 306 -6.52 -1.92 17.28
C LEU A 306 -6.40 -1.72 18.79
N LEU A 307 -6.42 -2.79 19.59
CA LEU A 307 -6.28 -2.71 21.04
C LEU A 307 -4.93 -2.13 21.45
N VAL A 308 -3.84 -2.61 20.85
CA VAL A 308 -2.50 -2.08 21.12
C VAL A 308 -2.45 -0.58 20.84
N ILE A 309 -2.90 -0.14 19.67
CA ILE A 309 -2.85 1.26 19.29
C ILE A 309 -3.82 2.12 20.13
N LEU A 310 -5.00 1.61 20.47
CA LEU A 310 -5.94 2.30 21.37
C LEU A 310 -5.32 2.54 22.76
N ILE A 311 -4.64 1.54 23.33
CA ILE A 311 -3.96 1.68 24.62
C ILE A 311 -2.83 2.72 24.52
N LEU A 312 -1.95 2.60 23.51
CA LEU A 312 -0.84 3.53 23.31
C LEU A 312 -1.32 4.97 23.04
N SER A 313 -2.44 5.13 22.34
CA SER A 313 -3.02 6.44 22.03
C SER A 313 -3.54 7.21 23.24
N LYS A 314 -3.80 6.53 24.38
CA LYS A 314 -4.24 7.17 25.62
C LYS A 314 -3.08 7.75 26.46
N ILE A 315 -1.85 7.37 26.17
CA ILE A 315 -0.66 7.86 26.86
C ILE A 315 -0.08 9.04 26.07
N PRO A 316 -0.13 10.30 26.56
CA PRO A 316 0.17 11.48 25.75
C PRO A 316 1.54 11.49 25.06
N VAL A 317 2.60 11.04 25.75
CA VAL A 317 3.96 10.95 25.21
C VAL A 317 4.04 9.83 24.16
N VAL A 318 3.50 8.66 24.47
CA VAL A 318 3.51 7.47 23.62
C VAL A 318 2.66 7.69 22.37
N LYS A 319 1.53 8.37 22.49
CA LYS A 319 0.70 8.74 21.34
C LYS A 319 1.49 9.46 20.25
N ARG A 320 2.37 10.40 20.61
CA ARG A 320 3.17 11.15 19.62
C ARG A 320 4.26 10.31 18.96
N LEU A 321 4.67 9.23 19.61
CA LEU A 321 5.78 8.38 19.18
C LEU A 321 5.31 7.15 18.39
N PHE A 322 4.11 6.62 18.66
CA PHE A 322 3.66 5.31 18.17
C PHE A 322 2.34 5.35 17.39
N THR A 323 1.65 6.47 17.33
CA THR A 323 0.40 6.70 16.56
C THR A 323 0.54 7.97 15.70
#